data_2af3f629d80f09365c4fef3808ef480b
#
_entry.id   2af3f629d80f09365c4fef3808ef480b
#
_cell.length_a   1.000
_cell.length_b   1.000
_cell.length_c   1.000
_cell.angle_alpha   90.00
_cell.angle_beta   90.00
_cell.angle_gamma   90.00
#
_symmetry.space_group_name_H-M   'P 1'
#
loop_
_entity.id
_entity.type
_entity.pdbx_description
1 polymer ?
#
loop_
_entity_poly.entity_id
_entity_poly.type
_entity_poly.pdbx_seq_one_letter_code
_entity_poly.pdbx_strand_id
1 'polypeptide(L)'
;MRKVFAFCIFVGLGFAAWVAFSALVPAGPRQQTFVEFKTGSSARRIASELKQAGIIRSSPAFLLLHLYRHGSLKAGEYAFDRPDTLSDVYNRIVRGDTYARVLVVPEGYNIFDIAAAVEKLGIDSQQNFLDQARLQVALVHDLDPQAPTLEGYLYPDTYRLPRKDKSPDVIAAMVKSLRRMLPPIRSLVKRVR
;
A
#
# COMPACT_ATOMS: atom_id res chain seq x y z
N MET A 1 -49.42 -25.24 4.76
CA MET A 1 -48.14 -25.55 4.12
C MET A 1 -47.85 -24.68 2.90
N ARG A 2 -48.73 -24.55 1.88
CA ARG A 2 -48.52 -23.72 0.66
C ARG A 2 -48.19 -22.23 0.95
N LYS A 3 -48.86 -21.59 1.93
CA LYS A 3 -48.61 -20.17 2.30
C LYS A 3 -47.23 -19.95 2.93
N VAL A 4 -46.76 -20.89 3.78
CA VAL A 4 -45.43 -20.83 4.40
C VAL A 4 -44.35 -21.03 3.35
N PHE A 5 -44.53 -21.96 2.42
CA PHE A 5 -43.63 -22.22 1.31
C PHE A 5 -43.49 -20.98 0.37
N ALA A 6 -44.65 -20.40 0.01
CA ALA A 6 -44.68 -19.16 -0.79
C ALA A 6 -43.97 -17.98 -0.06
N PHE A 7 -44.16 -17.84 1.24
CA PHE A 7 -43.49 -16.84 2.06
C PHE A 7 -41.96 -17.04 2.07
N CYS A 8 -41.49 -18.28 2.26
CA CYS A 8 -40.06 -18.60 2.23
C CYS A 8 -39.44 -18.29 0.86
N ILE A 9 -40.12 -18.58 -0.25
CA ILE A 9 -39.65 -18.23 -1.60
C ILE A 9 -39.56 -16.71 -1.75
N PHE A 10 -40.57 -15.95 -1.31
CA PHE A 10 -40.55 -14.48 -1.43
C PHE A 10 -39.45 -13.87 -0.61
N VAL A 11 -39.20 -14.35 0.61
CA VAL A 11 -38.07 -13.90 1.45
C VAL A 11 -36.72 -14.26 0.80
N GLY A 12 -36.62 -15.47 0.23
CA GLY A 12 -35.39 -15.87 -0.50
C GLY A 12 -35.12 -15.03 -1.73
N LEU A 13 -36.13 -14.70 -2.53
CA LEU A 13 -36.01 -13.81 -3.68
C LEU A 13 -35.64 -12.38 -3.27
N GLY A 14 -36.26 -11.87 -2.21
CA GLY A 14 -35.94 -10.54 -1.66
C GLY A 14 -34.48 -10.45 -1.17
N PHE A 15 -34.03 -11.50 -0.48
CA PHE A 15 -32.63 -11.59 -0.04
C PHE A 15 -31.65 -11.68 -1.22
N ALA A 16 -31.95 -12.52 -2.22
CA ALA A 16 -31.12 -12.63 -3.42
C ALA A 16 -31.05 -11.30 -4.20
N ALA A 17 -32.17 -10.61 -4.36
CA ALA A 17 -32.23 -9.30 -4.99
C ALA A 17 -31.40 -8.25 -4.21
N TRP A 18 -31.48 -8.27 -2.88
CA TRP A 18 -30.70 -7.38 -2.02
C TRP A 18 -29.19 -7.65 -2.12
N VAL A 19 -28.77 -8.92 -2.14
CA VAL A 19 -27.37 -9.32 -2.34
C VAL A 19 -26.89 -8.87 -3.71
N ALA A 20 -27.67 -9.14 -4.77
CA ALA A 20 -27.35 -8.73 -6.13
C ALA A 20 -27.22 -7.22 -6.23
N PHE A 21 -28.15 -6.44 -5.68
CA PHE A 21 -28.07 -4.98 -5.63
C PHE A 21 -26.81 -4.50 -4.91
N SER A 22 -26.50 -5.10 -3.75
CA SER A 22 -25.33 -4.73 -2.95
C SER A 22 -24.00 -5.08 -3.63
N ALA A 23 -23.99 -6.06 -4.53
CA ALA A 23 -22.79 -6.53 -5.23
C ALA A 23 -22.56 -5.80 -6.56
N LEU A 24 -23.63 -5.49 -7.30
CA LEU A 24 -23.57 -4.98 -8.67
C LEU A 24 -23.61 -3.45 -8.74
N VAL A 25 -24.33 -2.81 -7.80
CA VAL A 25 -24.41 -1.34 -7.79
C VAL A 25 -23.17 -0.75 -7.14
N PRO A 26 -22.38 0.05 -7.87
CA PRO A 26 -21.17 0.66 -7.31
C PRO A 26 -21.46 1.44 -6.03
N ALA A 27 -20.59 1.30 -5.05
CA ALA A 27 -20.58 2.06 -3.82
C ALA A 27 -19.16 2.57 -3.55
N GLY A 28 -19.04 3.69 -2.89
CA GLY A 28 -17.73 4.22 -2.55
C GLY A 28 -17.79 5.68 -2.11
N PRO A 29 -16.70 6.17 -1.59
CA PRO A 29 -16.58 7.54 -1.14
C PRO A 29 -16.55 8.50 -2.35
N ARG A 30 -16.98 9.75 -2.11
CA ARG A 30 -16.87 10.84 -3.09
C ARG A 30 -15.50 11.52 -3.09
N GLN A 31 -14.70 11.25 -2.06
CA GLN A 31 -13.33 11.75 -1.88
C GLN A 31 -12.40 10.57 -1.62
N GLN A 32 -11.15 10.73 -1.98
CA GLN A 32 -10.15 9.68 -1.74
C GLN A 32 -10.12 9.29 -0.26
N THR A 33 -10.44 8.03 0.01
CA THR A 33 -10.50 7.46 1.35
C THR A 33 -9.47 6.34 1.46
N PHE A 34 -8.71 6.36 2.56
CA PHE A 34 -7.69 5.36 2.84
C PHE A 34 -8.18 4.41 3.93
N VAL A 35 -7.99 3.10 3.71
CA VAL A 35 -8.28 2.08 4.71
C VAL A 35 -7.07 1.16 4.83
N GLU A 36 -6.62 0.94 6.06
CA GLU A 36 -5.47 0.09 6.36
C GLU A 36 -5.91 -1.22 7.01
N PHE A 37 -5.56 -2.33 6.38
CA PHE A 37 -5.78 -3.67 6.96
C PHE A 37 -4.48 -4.20 7.54
N LYS A 38 -4.50 -4.52 8.84
CA LYS A 38 -3.33 -5.10 9.53
C LYS A 38 -3.16 -6.56 9.15
N THR A 39 -1.92 -7.03 9.16
CA THR A 39 -1.61 -8.45 8.99
C THR A 39 -2.39 -9.30 10.01
N GLY A 40 -3.04 -10.36 9.54
CA GLY A 40 -3.88 -11.22 10.39
C GLY A 40 -5.31 -10.70 10.62
N SER A 41 -5.73 -9.58 9.99
CA SER A 41 -7.13 -9.13 10.08
C SER A 41 -8.08 -10.18 9.51
N SER A 42 -9.13 -10.51 10.25
CA SER A 42 -10.17 -11.43 9.77
C SER A 42 -11.01 -10.80 8.65
N ALA A 43 -11.59 -11.63 7.78
CA ALA A 43 -12.50 -11.16 6.73
C ALA A 43 -13.69 -10.35 7.29
N ARG A 44 -14.19 -10.71 8.49
CA ARG A 44 -15.26 -9.95 9.17
C ARG A 44 -14.81 -8.54 9.54
N ARG A 45 -13.57 -8.39 10.03
CA ARG A 45 -13.01 -7.10 10.40
C ARG A 45 -12.82 -6.23 9.15
N ILE A 46 -12.23 -6.78 8.09
CA ILE A 46 -12.05 -6.09 6.80
C ILE A 46 -13.41 -5.63 6.24
N ALA A 47 -14.43 -6.51 6.23
CA ALA A 47 -15.77 -6.15 5.77
C ALA A 47 -16.43 -5.04 6.61
N SER A 48 -16.20 -5.04 7.93
CA SER A 48 -16.69 -3.99 8.83
C SER A 48 -16.01 -2.65 8.55
N GLU A 49 -14.69 -2.63 8.44
CA GLU A 49 -13.89 -1.42 8.18
C GLU A 49 -14.24 -0.82 6.81
N LEU A 50 -14.40 -1.65 5.76
CA LEU A 50 -14.85 -1.20 4.43
C LEU A 50 -16.25 -0.56 4.46
N LYS A 51 -17.19 -1.15 5.24
CA LYS A 51 -18.53 -0.60 5.40
C LYS A 51 -18.51 0.71 6.18
N GLN A 52 -17.75 0.80 7.28
CA GLN A 52 -17.61 2.01 8.08
C GLN A 52 -17.00 3.15 7.27
N ALA A 53 -16.04 2.85 6.41
CA ALA A 53 -15.44 3.81 5.48
C ALA A 53 -16.35 4.16 4.28
N GLY A 54 -17.53 3.57 4.17
CA GLY A 54 -18.49 3.83 3.07
C GLY A 54 -18.07 3.26 1.72
N ILE A 55 -17.09 2.35 1.69
CA ILE A 55 -16.55 1.76 0.45
C ILE A 55 -17.49 0.67 -0.07
N ILE A 56 -18.12 -0.09 0.84
CA ILE A 56 -19.12 -1.11 0.51
C ILE A 56 -20.43 -0.83 1.24
N ARG A 57 -21.54 -1.26 0.65
CA ARG A 57 -22.89 -1.11 1.24
C ARG A 57 -23.16 -2.12 2.34
N SER A 58 -22.63 -3.34 2.20
CA SER A 58 -23.03 -4.51 3.01
C SER A 58 -21.83 -5.39 3.36
N SER A 59 -21.52 -5.48 4.68
CA SER A 59 -20.53 -6.45 5.17
C SER A 59 -20.94 -7.92 4.95
N PRO A 60 -22.22 -8.33 5.15
CA PRO A 60 -22.65 -9.69 4.81
C PRO A 60 -22.46 -10.05 3.33
N ALA A 61 -22.73 -9.11 2.40
CA ALA A 61 -22.52 -9.36 0.97
C ALA A 61 -21.02 -9.59 0.66
N PHE A 62 -20.13 -8.83 1.29
CA PHE A 62 -18.68 -9.04 1.16
C PHE A 62 -18.25 -10.41 1.69
N LEU A 63 -18.79 -10.83 2.85
CA LEU A 63 -18.48 -12.13 3.44
C LEU A 63 -18.99 -13.30 2.60
N LEU A 64 -20.17 -13.18 2.00
CA LEU A 64 -20.70 -14.18 1.06
C LEU A 64 -19.82 -14.29 -0.18
N LEU A 65 -19.39 -13.16 -0.74
CA LEU A 65 -18.46 -13.14 -1.88
C LEU A 65 -17.12 -13.77 -1.52
N HIS A 66 -16.59 -13.46 -0.33
CA HIS A 66 -15.36 -14.05 0.17
C HIS A 66 -15.50 -15.58 0.37
N LEU A 67 -16.61 -16.03 0.94
CA LEU A 67 -16.91 -17.46 1.11
C LEU A 67 -17.01 -18.20 -0.24
N TYR A 68 -17.55 -17.53 -1.27
CA TYR A 68 -17.64 -18.11 -2.61
C TYR A 68 -16.31 -18.16 -3.35
N ARG A 69 -15.49 -17.10 -3.25
CA ARG A 69 -14.24 -16.95 -4.03
C ARG A 69 -12.99 -17.47 -3.33
N HIS A 70 -13.01 -17.65 -2.02
CA HIS A 70 -11.92 -18.16 -1.19
C HIS A 70 -10.55 -17.43 -1.39
N GLY A 71 -10.56 -16.18 -1.84
CA GLY A 71 -9.33 -15.41 -2.10
C GLY A 71 -8.63 -15.00 -0.82
N SER A 72 -7.29 -14.99 -0.83
CA SER A 72 -6.50 -14.47 0.29
C SER A 72 -6.58 -12.95 0.34
N LEU A 73 -7.12 -12.38 1.42
CA LEU A 73 -7.20 -10.93 1.64
C LEU A 73 -5.86 -10.42 2.15
N LYS A 74 -5.22 -9.54 1.38
CA LYS A 74 -3.88 -9.03 1.68
C LYS A 74 -3.95 -7.82 2.61
N ALA A 75 -3.04 -7.77 3.58
CA ALA A 75 -2.83 -6.61 4.44
C ALA A 75 -2.20 -5.45 3.68
N GLY A 76 -2.40 -4.23 4.17
CA GLY A 76 -1.84 -3.00 3.61
C GLY A 76 -2.81 -1.85 3.64
N GLU A 77 -2.38 -0.68 3.20
CA GLU A 77 -3.22 0.50 3.04
C GLU A 77 -3.76 0.56 1.61
N TYR A 78 -5.08 0.72 1.47
CA TYR A 78 -5.77 0.81 0.19
C TYR A 78 -6.39 2.18 0.03
N ALA A 79 -6.29 2.75 -1.17
CA ALA A 79 -6.95 4.00 -1.53
C ALA A 79 -8.18 3.73 -2.41
N PHE A 80 -9.30 4.34 -2.05
CA PHE A 80 -10.55 4.30 -2.81
C PHE A 80 -10.93 5.74 -3.14
N ASP A 81 -10.92 6.09 -4.41
CA ASP A 81 -11.12 7.44 -4.94
C ASP A 81 -12.41 7.59 -5.74
N ARG A 82 -13.10 6.50 -6.01
CA ARG A 82 -14.34 6.44 -6.77
C ARG A 82 -15.23 5.29 -6.31
N PRO A 83 -16.53 5.34 -6.63
CA PRO A 83 -17.41 4.21 -6.43
C PRO A 83 -16.97 3.01 -7.28
N ASP A 84 -16.82 1.87 -6.64
CA ASP A 84 -16.48 0.59 -7.26
C ASP A 84 -17.55 -0.47 -6.93
N THR A 85 -17.64 -1.54 -7.72
CA THR A 85 -18.47 -2.67 -7.38
C THR A 85 -17.85 -3.48 -6.23
N LEU A 86 -18.67 -4.22 -5.49
CA LEU A 86 -18.18 -5.09 -4.43
C LEU A 86 -17.12 -6.09 -4.93
N SER A 87 -17.29 -6.56 -6.17
CA SER A 87 -16.34 -7.47 -6.83
C SER A 87 -15.00 -6.80 -7.08
N ASP A 88 -14.99 -5.53 -7.53
CA ASP A 88 -13.75 -4.79 -7.81
C ASP A 88 -13.00 -4.47 -6.52
N VAL A 89 -13.72 -4.03 -5.48
CA VAL A 89 -13.16 -3.82 -4.13
C VAL A 89 -12.52 -5.12 -3.63
N TYR A 90 -13.24 -6.25 -3.72
CA TYR A 90 -12.73 -7.56 -3.30
C TYR A 90 -11.47 -7.96 -4.09
N ASN A 91 -11.50 -7.85 -5.42
CA ASN A 91 -10.37 -8.20 -6.29
C ASN A 91 -9.13 -7.34 -6.00
N ARG A 92 -9.32 -6.04 -5.73
CA ARG A 92 -8.22 -5.12 -5.33
C ARG A 92 -7.51 -5.62 -4.08
N ILE A 93 -8.28 -6.04 -3.06
CA ILE A 93 -7.73 -6.55 -1.80
C ILE A 93 -7.03 -7.91 -2.00
N VAL A 94 -7.61 -8.81 -2.80
CA VAL A 94 -7.02 -10.12 -3.11
C VAL A 94 -5.73 -9.99 -3.91
N ARG A 95 -5.66 -9.08 -4.89
CA ARG A 95 -4.43 -8.79 -5.63
C ARG A 95 -3.38 -8.11 -4.75
N GLY A 96 -3.81 -7.35 -3.73
CA GLY A 96 -2.93 -6.57 -2.88
C GLY A 96 -2.50 -5.27 -3.57
N ASP A 97 -3.42 -4.65 -4.33
CA ASP A 97 -3.20 -3.35 -4.98
C ASP A 97 -3.20 -2.24 -3.92
N THR A 98 -2.19 -2.26 -3.06
CA THR A 98 -2.01 -1.31 -1.96
C THR A 98 -1.57 0.05 -2.49
N TYR A 99 -1.99 1.10 -1.79
CA TYR A 99 -1.53 2.45 -2.07
C TYR A 99 -0.04 2.61 -1.74
N ALA A 100 0.69 3.20 -2.66
CA ALA A 100 2.07 3.60 -2.44
C ALA A 100 2.38 4.86 -3.25
N ARG A 101 3.14 5.79 -2.67
CA ARG A 101 3.80 6.87 -3.41
C ARG A 101 5.00 6.29 -4.13
N VAL A 102 5.18 6.67 -5.39
CA VAL A 102 6.30 6.18 -6.20
C VAL A 102 7.34 7.29 -6.31
N LEU A 103 8.46 7.12 -5.62
CA LEU A 103 9.63 7.99 -5.72
C LEU A 103 10.61 7.37 -6.73
N VAL A 104 10.80 8.03 -7.85
CA VAL A 104 11.81 7.66 -8.85
C VAL A 104 13.04 8.51 -8.62
N VAL A 105 14.18 7.86 -8.36
CA VAL A 105 15.48 8.48 -8.20
C VAL A 105 16.40 8.01 -9.31
N PRO A 106 16.59 8.81 -10.39
CA PRO A 106 17.50 8.49 -11.48
C PRO A 106 18.96 8.46 -11.03
N GLU A 107 19.79 7.80 -11.82
CA GLU A 107 21.25 7.89 -11.67
C GLU A 107 21.72 9.35 -11.87
N GLY A 108 22.71 9.76 -11.08
CA GLY A 108 23.28 11.11 -11.12
C GLY A 108 22.57 12.12 -10.22
N TYR A 109 21.46 11.78 -9.56
CA TYR A 109 20.87 12.65 -8.55
C TYR A 109 21.82 12.80 -7.35
N ASN A 110 22.00 14.04 -6.90
CA ASN A 110 22.63 14.35 -5.63
C ASN A 110 21.56 14.41 -4.51
N ILE A 111 21.99 14.56 -3.27
CA ILE A 111 21.09 14.56 -2.10
C ILE A 111 20.04 15.69 -2.14
N PHE A 112 20.36 16.84 -2.78
CA PHE A 112 19.41 17.95 -2.90
C PHE A 112 18.34 17.66 -3.94
N ASP A 113 18.68 16.98 -5.05
CA ASP A 113 17.72 16.54 -6.06
C ASP A 113 16.73 15.52 -5.46
N ILE A 114 17.25 14.59 -4.65
CA ILE A 114 16.43 13.60 -3.94
C ILE A 114 15.51 14.30 -2.94
N ALA A 115 16.03 15.25 -2.15
CA ALA A 115 15.23 16.02 -1.20
C ALA A 115 14.09 16.79 -1.89
N ALA A 116 14.37 17.40 -3.05
CA ALA A 116 13.36 18.08 -3.86
C ALA A 116 12.28 17.11 -4.38
N ALA A 117 12.68 15.90 -4.81
CA ALA A 117 11.74 14.87 -5.25
C ALA A 117 10.87 14.36 -4.11
N VAL A 118 11.42 14.20 -2.91
CA VAL A 118 10.71 13.81 -1.68
C VAL A 118 9.64 14.85 -1.32
N GLU A 119 9.99 16.14 -1.35
CA GLU A 119 9.06 17.24 -1.08
C GLU A 119 7.97 17.34 -2.14
N LYS A 120 8.32 17.22 -3.42
CA LYS A 120 7.36 17.24 -4.54
C LYS A 120 6.29 16.16 -4.42
N LEU A 121 6.64 14.99 -3.85
CA LEU A 121 5.72 13.90 -3.58
C LEU A 121 4.93 14.07 -2.26
N GLY A 122 5.16 15.16 -1.53
CA GLY A 122 4.50 15.41 -0.25
C GLY A 122 4.85 14.38 0.84
N ILE A 123 6.04 13.76 0.75
CA ILE A 123 6.53 12.81 1.75
C ILE A 123 7.01 13.58 2.97
N ASP A 124 7.89 14.56 2.74
CA ASP A 124 8.47 15.42 3.76
C ASP A 124 9.01 16.72 3.13
N SER A 125 9.46 17.68 3.95
CA SER A 125 10.16 18.88 3.44
C SER A 125 11.60 18.55 3.04
N GLN A 126 12.16 19.32 2.08
CA GLN A 126 13.56 19.20 1.69
C GLN A 126 14.49 19.34 2.89
N GLN A 127 14.25 20.35 3.73
CA GLN A 127 15.08 20.62 4.89
C GLN A 127 15.10 19.43 5.85
N ASN A 128 13.94 18.86 6.17
CA ASN A 128 13.87 17.70 7.06
C ASN A 128 14.58 16.48 6.45
N PHE A 129 14.45 16.25 5.15
CA PHE A 129 15.17 15.17 4.48
C PHE A 129 16.69 15.33 4.61
N LEU A 130 17.21 16.54 4.35
CA LEU A 130 18.64 16.83 4.44
C LEU A 130 19.15 16.68 5.88
N ASP A 131 18.39 17.12 6.87
CA ASP A 131 18.73 16.98 8.29
C ASP A 131 18.73 15.50 8.71
N GLN A 132 17.75 14.72 8.27
CA GLN A 132 17.71 13.28 8.50
C GLN A 132 18.88 12.54 7.83
N ALA A 133 19.30 12.97 6.65
CA ALA A 133 20.47 12.39 5.96
C ALA A 133 21.79 12.65 6.68
N ARG A 134 21.89 13.72 7.47
CA ARG A 134 23.03 13.99 8.36
C ARG A 134 22.93 13.18 9.65
N LEU A 135 21.74 13.08 10.24
CA LEU A 135 21.53 12.37 11.50
C LEU A 135 21.68 10.85 11.36
N GLN A 136 21.36 10.27 10.21
CA GLN A 136 21.33 8.83 9.98
C GLN A 136 22.62 8.27 9.37
N VAL A 137 23.74 8.98 9.43
CA VAL A 137 25.05 8.49 8.93
C VAL A 137 25.48 7.15 9.56
N ALA A 138 24.96 6.82 10.74
CA ALA A 138 25.17 5.52 11.37
C ALA A 138 24.73 4.34 10.48
N LEU A 139 23.80 4.55 9.53
CA LEU A 139 23.37 3.54 8.56
C LEU A 139 24.49 3.08 7.63
N VAL A 140 25.58 3.84 7.49
CA VAL A 140 26.72 3.52 6.60
C VAL A 140 28.05 3.51 7.35
N HIS A 141 28.05 3.60 8.67
CA HIS A 141 29.27 3.69 9.49
C HIS A 141 30.23 2.49 9.29
N ASP A 142 29.73 1.32 8.97
CA ASP A 142 30.53 0.13 8.63
C ASP A 142 31.14 0.21 7.21
N LEU A 143 30.63 1.07 6.34
CA LEU A 143 31.14 1.32 4.99
C LEU A 143 32.11 2.51 5.00
N ASP A 144 31.74 3.56 5.70
CA ASP A 144 32.52 4.79 5.87
C ASP A 144 32.27 5.39 7.27
N PRO A 145 33.19 5.15 8.23
CA PRO A 145 33.08 5.70 9.58
C PRO A 145 33.16 7.22 9.66
N GLN A 146 33.64 7.91 8.59
CA GLN A 146 33.83 9.35 8.57
C GLN A 146 32.83 10.06 7.66
N ALA A 147 31.82 9.38 7.15
CA ALA A 147 30.80 9.98 6.29
C ALA A 147 30.11 11.16 7.00
N PRO A 148 30.18 12.39 6.47
CA PRO A 148 29.53 13.56 7.09
C PRO A 148 28.03 13.61 6.80
N THR A 149 27.59 12.95 5.76
CA THR A 149 26.20 12.83 5.30
C THR A 149 25.99 11.51 4.58
N LEU A 150 24.78 11.25 4.14
CA LEU A 150 24.48 10.10 3.28
C LEU A 150 24.60 10.40 1.77
N GLU A 151 25.25 11.52 1.37
CA GLU A 151 25.57 11.80 -0.03
C GLU A 151 26.40 10.64 -0.62
N GLY A 152 25.99 10.12 -1.78
CA GLY A 152 26.63 8.97 -2.43
C GLY A 152 26.22 7.59 -1.87
N TYR A 153 25.45 7.54 -0.78
CA TYR A 153 24.96 6.28 -0.19
C TYR A 153 23.47 6.04 -0.42
N LEU A 154 22.78 6.97 -1.06
CA LEU A 154 21.37 6.87 -1.42
C LEU A 154 21.26 6.28 -2.84
N TYR A 155 20.95 4.96 -2.91
CA TYR A 155 20.97 4.23 -4.17
C TYR A 155 19.86 4.71 -5.13
N PRO A 156 20.15 4.96 -6.43
CA PRO A 156 19.15 5.31 -7.43
C PRO A 156 18.29 4.09 -7.75
N ASP A 157 16.96 4.22 -7.63
CA ASP A 157 15.97 3.17 -7.88
C ASP A 157 14.55 3.77 -7.91
N THR A 158 13.55 2.92 -8.17
CA THR A 158 12.14 3.26 -8.02
C THR A 158 11.61 2.73 -6.68
N TYR A 159 11.31 3.64 -5.76
CA TYR A 159 10.85 3.31 -4.42
C TYR A 159 9.33 3.41 -4.31
N ARG A 160 8.68 2.34 -3.85
CA ARG A 160 7.25 2.31 -3.54
C ARG A 160 7.09 2.49 -2.03
N LEU A 161 6.66 3.68 -1.65
CA LEU A 161 6.63 4.14 -0.26
C LEU A 161 5.18 4.20 0.25
N PRO A 162 4.84 3.51 1.35
CA PRO A 162 3.60 3.71 2.05
C PRO A 162 3.31 5.19 2.34
N ARG A 163 2.04 5.56 2.45
CA ARG A 163 1.64 6.96 2.71
C ARG A 163 2.21 7.52 4.03
N LYS A 164 2.45 6.65 5.00
CA LYS A 164 2.96 7.02 6.34
C LYS A 164 4.45 7.28 6.37
N ASP A 165 5.19 6.77 5.37
CA ASP A 165 6.64 6.90 5.35
C ASP A 165 7.05 8.37 5.28
N LYS A 166 8.14 8.67 6.00
CA LYS A 166 8.78 9.97 6.10
C LYS A 166 10.24 9.86 5.69
N SER A 167 10.98 10.97 5.73
CA SER A 167 12.40 11.03 5.35
C SER A 167 13.25 9.89 5.94
N PRO A 168 13.13 9.52 7.24
CA PRO A 168 13.88 8.41 7.79
C PRO A 168 13.65 7.07 7.09
N ASP A 169 12.38 6.77 6.74
CA ASP A 169 12.00 5.52 6.11
C ASP A 169 12.51 5.45 4.67
N VAL A 170 12.42 6.58 3.94
CA VAL A 170 12.96 6.73 2.59
C VAL A 170 14.46 6.49 2.57
N ILE A 171 15.19 7.16 3.45
CA ILE A 171 16.64 7.04 3.60
C ILE A 171 17.02 5.58 3.91
N ALA A 172 16.36 4.96 4.88
CA ALA A 172 16.61 3.56 5.23
C ALA A 172 16.36 2.61 4.05
N ALA A 173 15.30 2.85 3.25
CA ALA A 173 15.01 2.07 2.06
C ALA A 173 16.10 2.24 0.99
N MET A 174 16.61 3.46 0.78
CA MET A 174 17.66 3.75 -0.20
C MET A 174 19.00 3.13 0.20
N VAL A 175 19.41 3.25 1.46
CA VAL A 175 20.63 2.61 1.99
C VAL A 175 20.51 1.07 1.96
N LYS A 176 19.33 0.52 2.24
CA LYS A 176 19.08 -0.92 2.12
C LYS A 176 19.25 -1.41 0.67
N SER A 177 18.80 -0.63 -0.32
CA SER A 177 19.00 -0.94 -1.74
C SER A 177 20.47 -0.90 -2.11
N LEU A 178 21.24 0.11 -1.65
CA LEU A 178 22.68 0.15 -1.82
C LEU A 178 23.35 -1.12 -1.28
N ARG A 179 23.04 -1.50 -0.04
CA ARG A 179 23.60 -2.69 0.61
C ARG A 179 23.32 -3.97 -0.16
N ARG A 180 22.16 -4.09 -0.77
CA ARG A 180 21.78 -5.22 -1.63
C ARG A 180 22.62 -5.29 -2.89
N MET A 181 23.02 -4.14 -3.45
CA MET A 181 23.78 -4.05 -4.70
C MET A 181 25.31 -4.11 -4.51
N LEU A 182 25.83 -3.80 -3.32
CA LEU A 182 27.26 -3.84 -3.04
C LEU A 182 27.94 -5.21 -3.26
N PRO A 183 27.41 -6.35 -2.81
CA PRO A 183 28.05 -7.66 -3.04
C PRO A 183 28.21 -8.00 -4.53
N PRO A 184 27.21 -7.84 -5.41
CA PRO A 184 27.36 -8.03 -6.85
C PRO A 184 28.45 -7.15 -7.45
N ILE A 185 28.49 -5.86 -7.10
CA ILE A 185 29.49 -4.90 -7.59
C ILE A 185 30.89 -5.31 -7.19
N ARG A 186 31.11 -5.66 -5.92
CA ARG A 186 32.41 -6.14 -5.42
C ARG A 186 32.89 -7.43 -6.12
N SER A 187 31.99 -8.32 -6.49
CA SER A 187 32.33 -9.54 -7.22
C SER A 187 32.74 -9.26 -8.67
N LEU A 188 32.14 -8.27 -9.33
CA LEU A 188 32.51 -7.83 -10.68
C LEU A 188 33.92 -7.19 -10.67
N VAL A 189 34.21 -6.31 -9.72
CA VAL A 189 35.53 -5.67 -9.60
C VAL A 189 36.65 -6.69 -9.35
N LYS A 190 36.39 -7.75 -8.59
CA LYS A 190 37.37 -8.84 -8.39
C LYS A 190 37.65 -9.69 -9.64
N ARG A 191 36.72 -9.73 -10.61
CA ARG A 191 36.92 -10.49 -11.87
C ARG A 191 37.71 -9.72 -12.91
N VAL A 192 37.83 -8.41 -12.78
CA VAL A 192 38.52 -7.52 -13.74
C VAL A 192 39.99 -7.26 -13.32
N ARG A 193 40.39 -7.68 -12.12
CA ARG A 193 41.77 -7.72 -11.65
C ARG A 193 42.35 -9.11 -11.77
#